data_c5f7319e4c2b4647a3535bc4811b3409
#
_entry.id   c5f7319e4c2b4647a3535bc4811b3409
#
_cell.length_a   1.000
_cell.length_b   1.000
_cell.length_c   1.000
_cell.angle_alpha   90.00
_cell.angle_beta   90.00
_cell.angle_gamma   90.00
#
_symmetry.space_group_name_H-M   'P 1'
#
loop_
_entity.id
_entity.type
_entity.pdbx_description
1 polymer ?
#
loop_
_entity_poly.entity_id
_entity_poly.type
_entity_poly.pdbx_seq_one_letter_code
_entity_poly.pdbx_strand_id
1 'polypeptide(L)'
;MKITEIKATIVEGSYPWVYFRVLTDEGLYGLAEAYPVRGVIDVVARQLEEFLIGQDPLAIEPLYNYLLERTPGQSTGGTTLAAISAIEVALWDIKGKELGRPVYELLGGHVRDKVRAYTHFGGSSPDEIVESALSKVEEGWSAIKTVAVPPTKTVDS
;
A
#
# COMPACT_ATOMS: atom_id res chain seq x y z
N MET A 1 2.35 -24.98 2.76
CA MET A 1 2.99 -23.64 2.88
C MET A 1 2.51 -22.95 4.14
N LYS A 2 3.42 -22.34 4.90
CA LYS A 2 3.11 -21.59 6.14
C LYS A 2 3.90 -20.29 6.18
N ILE A 3 3.30 -19.27 6.77
CA ILE A 3 3.97 -17.97 7.01
C ILE A 3 5.05 -18.18 8.07
N THR A 4 6.27 -17.71 7.80
CA THR A 4 7.42 -17.84 8.71
C THR A 4 7.92 -16.53 9.27
N GLU A 5 7.74 -15.42 8.53
CA GLU A 5 8.26 -14.11 8.92
C GLU A 5 7.55 -13.01 8.14
N ILE A 6 7.42 -11.84 8.75
CA ILE A 6 6.97 -10.61 8.07
C ILE A 6 8.07 -9.57 8.17
N LYS A 7 8.64 -9.19 7.02
CA LYS A 7 9.65 -8.13 6.93
C LYS A 7 9.05 -6.83 6.47
N ALA A 8 9.35 -5.76 7.18
CA ALA A 8 8.99 -4.41 6.80
C ALA A 8 10.24 -3.59 6.49
N THR A 9 10.16 -2.75 5.46
CA THR A 9 11.28 -1.90 5.03
C THR A 9 10.74 -0.54 4.62
N ILE A 10 11.45 0.53 5.03
CA ILE A 10 11.19 1.88 4.54
C ILE A 10 12.23 2.19 3.47
N VAL A 11 11.76 2.61 2.31
CA VAL A 11 12.59 3.18 1.24
C VAL A 11 12.36 4.69 1.23
N GLU A 12 13.37 5.45 1.55
CA GLU A 12 13.32 6.91 1.57
C GLU A 12 13.40 7.46 0.14
N GLY A 13 12.50 8.37 -0.19
CA GLY A 13 12.40 9.04 -1.47
C GLY A 13 11.60 10.33 -1.32
N SER A 14 10.79 10.68 -2.31
CA SER A 14 9.83 11.80 -2.19
C SER A 14 8.81 11.56 -1.06
N TYR A 15 8.58 10.29 -0.71
CA TYR A 15 7.81 9.81 0.43
C TYR A 15 8.56 8.67 1.12
N PRO A 16 8.28 8.37 2.40
CA PRO A 16 8.78 7.17 3.06
C PRO A 16 7.95 5.95 2.60
N TRP A 17 8.35 5.31 1.51
CA TRP A 17 7.69 4.12 0.96
C TRP A 17 7.82 2.95 1.93
N VAL A 18 6.71 2.39 2.36
CA VAL A 18 6.66 1.28 3.32
C VAL A 18 6.31 -0.01 2.58
N TYR A 19 7.25 -0.94 2.55
CA TYR A 19 7.06 -2.25 1.93
C TYR A 19 7.03 -3.36 2.96
N PHE A 20 6.17 -4.35 2.70
CA PHE A 20 6.08 -5.58 3.47
C PHE A 20 6.40 -6.77 2.59
N ARG A 21 7.16 -7.73 3.15
CA ARG A 21 7.30 -9.07 2.61
C ARG A 21 6.77 -10.08 3.62
N VAL A 22 5.80 -10.89 3.21
CA VAL A 22 5.33 -12.07 3.94
C VAL A 22 6.08 -13.26 3.40
N LEU A 23 6.93 -13.89 4.20
CA LEU A 23 7.77 -15.03 3.83
C LEU A 23 7.11 -16.33 4.23
N THR A 24 7.40 -17.41 3.47
CA THR A 24 6.86 -18.73 3.71
C THR A 24 7.97 -19.79 3.85
N ASP A 25 7.64 -20.93 4.46
CA ASP A 25 8.53 -22.10 4.62
C ASP A 25 8.89 -22.80 3.30
N GLU A 26 8.16 -22.50 2.21
CA GLU A 26 8.43 -23.06 0.87
C GLU A 26 9.22 -22.09 -0.03
N GLY A 27 9.69 -20.97 0.51
CA GLY A 27 10.54 -20.00 -0.21
C GLY A 27 9.77 -18.98 -1.06
N LEU A 28 8.46 -19.14 -1.24
CA LEU A 28 7.62 -18.10 -1.81
C LEU A 28 7.49 -16.93 -0.82
N TYR A 29 7.36 -15.74 -1.37
CA TYR A 29 7.03 -14.56 -0.57
C TYR A 29 6.06 -13.66 -1.32
N GLY A 30 5.22 -12.97 -0.56
CA GLY A 30 4.34 -11.91 -1.04
C GLY A 30 4.93 -10.54 -0.74
N LEU A 31 4.74 -9.62 -1.67
CA LEU A 31 5.16 -8.23 -1.56
C LEU A 31 3.93 -7.32 -1.56
N ALA A 32 3.94 -6.34 -0.68
CA ALA A 32 2.96 -5.27 -0.67
C ALA A 32 3.60 -3.92 -0.31
N GLU A 33 2.96 -2.85 -0.74
CA GLU A 33 3.21 -1.50 -0.28
C GLU A 33 2.08 -1.08 0.65
N ALA A 34 2.44 -0.49 1.79
CA ALA A 34 1.48 0.12 2.69
C ALA A 34 1.41 1.63 2.47
N TYR A 35 0.33 2.24 2.92
CA TYR A 35 0.25 3.70 3.00
C TYR A 35 1.48 4.26 3.74
N PRO A 36 2.09 5.37 3.27
CA PRO A 36 3.40 5.84 3.76
C PRO A 36 3.33 6.47 5.15
N VAL A 37 2.93 5.67 6.13
CA VAL A 37 2.90 6.02 7.56
C VAL A 37 3.82 5.06 8.31
N ARG A 38 4.89 5.60 8.89
CA ARG A 38 5.91 4.80 9.60
C ARG A 38 5.31 3.89 10.69
N GLY A 39 4.27 4.35 11.37
CA GLY A 39 3.58 3.58 12.41
C GLY A 39 2.96 2.25 11.92
N VAL A 40 2.78 2.05 10.62
CA VAL A 40 2.30 0.76 10.06
C VAL A 40 3.27 -0.37 10.38
N ILE A 41 4.57 -0.12 10.34
CA ILE A 41 5.61 -1.11 10.68
C ILE A 41 5.47 -1.56 12.13
N ASP A 42 5.32 -0.61 13.05
CA ASP A 42 5.17 -0.90 14.47
C ASP A 42 3.91 -1.73 14.76
N VAL A 43 2.81 -1.44 14.07
CA VAL A 43 1.57 -2.21 14.20
C VAL A 43 1.77 -3.65 13.74
N VAL A 44 2.41 -3.86 12.59
CA VAL A 44 2.69 -5.22 12.09
C VAL A 44 3.59 -5.98 13.06
N ALA A 45 4.75 -5.41 13.42
CA ALA A 45 5.74 -6.09 14.23
C ALA A 45 5.27 -6.37 15.67
N ARG A 46 4.41 -5.51 16.24
CA ARG A 46 4.02 -5.61 17.67
C ARG A 46 2.64 -6.21 17.90
N GLN A 47 1.78 -6.23 16.89
CA GLN A 47 0.38 -6.59 17.08
C GLN A 47 -0.12 -7.68 16.11
N LEU A 48 0.37 -7.72 14.87
CA LEU A 48 -0.21 -8.57 13.85
C LEU A 48 0.64 -9.81 13.53
N GLU A 49 1.97 -9.71 13.62
CA GLU A 49 2.87 -10.79 13.21
C GLU A 49 2.61 -12.08 13.97
N GLU A 50 2.40 -12.01 15.28
CA GLU A 50 2.15 -13.19 16.14
C GLU A 50 0.90 -13.99 15.73
N PHE A 51 -0.10 -13.32 15.14
CA PHE A 51 -1.33 -13.96 14.66
C PHE A 51 -1.17 -14.65 13.32
N LEU A 52 -0.11 -14.34 12.57
CA LEU A 52 0.12 -14.79 11.20
C LEU A 52 1.16 -15.91 11.09
N ILE A 53 2.15 -15.94 11.99
CA ILE A 53 3.20 -16.97 11.96
C ILE A 53 2.57 -18.36 12.10
N GLY A 54 2.95 -19.27 11.19
CA GLY A 54 2.44 -20.64 11.14
C GLY A 54 1.09 -20.81 10.42
N GLN A 55 0.43 -19.71 10.04
CA GLN A 55 -0.82 -19.75 9.29
C GLN A 55 -0.60 -20.10 7.81
N ASP A 56 -1.64 -20.56 7.15
CA ASP A 56 -1.67 -20.81 5.71
C ASP A 56 -1.89 -19.48 4.96
N PRO A 57 -0.91 -18.99 4.17
CA PRO A 57 -1.05 -17.74 3.45
C PRO A 57 -2.11 -17.77 2.34
N LEU A 58 -2.58 -18.94 1.93
CA LEU A 58 -3.64 -19.06 0.92
C LEU A 58 -5.05 -18.87 1.50
N ALA A 59 -5.19 -18.92 2.82
CA ALA A 59 -6.44 -18.65 3.54
C ALA A 59 -6.68 -17.15 3.74
N ILE A 60 -6.72 -16.38 2.64
CA ILE A 60 -6.69 -14.89 2.65
C ILE A 60 -7.86 -14.32 3.45
N GLU A 61 -9.11 -14.63 3.07
CA GLU A 61 -10.31 -14.14 3.73
C GLU A 61 -10.39 -14.54 5.22
N PRO A 62 -10.14 -15.81 5.61
CA PRO A 62 -10.08 -16.19 7.00
C PRO A 62 -9.03 -15.40 7.80
N LEU A 63 -7.84 -15.17 7.25
CA LEU A 63 -6.78 -14.41 7.93
C LEU A 63 -7.15 -12.92 8.04
N TYR A 64 -7.69 -12.33 6.99
CA TYR A 64 -8.16 -10.95 7.01
C TYR A 64 -9.20 -10.73 8.12
N ASN A 65 -10.25 -11.56 8.15
CA ASN A 65 -11.29 -11.48 9.17
C ASN A 65 -10.73 -11.73 10.59
N TYR A 66 -9.83 -12.71 10.73
CA TYR A 66 -9.16 -12.99 11.99
C TYR A 66 -8.39 -11.78 12.53
N LEU A 67 -7.63 -11.08 11.67
CA LEU A 67 -6.92 -9.87 12.07
C LEU A 67 -7.87 -8.74 12.49
N LEU A 68 -8.99 -8.55 11.77
CA LEU A 68 -10.02 -7.58 12.16
C LEU A 68 -10.62 -7.86 13.53
N GLU A 69 -10.90 -9.13 13.82
CA GLU A 69 -11.43 -9.57 15.13
C GLU A 69 -10.42 -9.38 16.28
N ARG A 70 -9.11 -9.57 16.00
CA ARG A 70 -8.05 -9.40 17.00
C ARG A 70 -7.66 -7.96 17.28
N THR A 71 -8.10 -7.03 16.43
CA THR A 71 -7.85 -5.60 16.59
C THR A 71 -9.14 -4.77 16.72
N PRO A 72 -10.07 -5.15 17.63
CA PRO A 72 -11.36 -4.48 17.73
C PRO A 72 -11.18 -3.02 18.14
N GLY A 73 -11.93 -2.12 17.48
CA GLY A 73 -11.84 -0.67 17.68
C GLY A 73 -10.62 0.00 17.03
N GLN A 74 -9.64 -0.75 16.55
CA GLN A 74 -8.48 -0.23 15.82
C GLN A 74 -8.54 -0.53 14.32
N SER A 75 -9.26 -1.58 13.92
CA SER A 75 -9.40 -2.03 12.54
C SER A 75 -10.44 -1.26 11.72
N THR A 76 -11.12 -0.29 12.30
CA THR A 76 -12.12 0.53 11.59
C THR A 76 -11.51 1.62 10.70
N GLY A 77 -10.19 1.79 10.73
CA GLY A 77 -9.46 2.78 9.93
C GLY A 77 -8.03 3.01 10.41
N GLY A 78 -7.37 4.00 9.80
CA GLY A 78 -6.04 4.44 10.21
C GLY A 78 -4.93 3.41 9.98
N THR A 79 -3.92 3.48 10.84
CA THR A 79 -2.66 2.73 10.69
C THR A 79 -2.86 1.22 10.77
N THR A 80 -3.73 0.74 11.65
CA THR A 80 -3.98 -0.70 11.82
C THR A 80 -4.64 -1.30 10.59
N LEU A 81 -5.66 -0.65 10.04
CA LEU A 81 -6.30 -1.14 8.81
C LEU A 81 -5.36 -1.06 7.61
N ALA A 82 -4.50 -0.03 7.52
CA ALA A 82 -3.47 0.06 6.49
C ALA A 82 -2.47 -1.11 6.57
N ALA A 83 -2.10 -1.53 7.79
CA ALA A 83 -1.25 -2.70 8.01
C ALA A 83 -1.94 -4.00 7.60
N ILE A 84 -3.19 -4.21 8.00
CA ILE A 84 -3.99 -5.39 7.63
C ILE A 84 -4.16 -5.47 6.11
N SER A 85 -4.48 -4.35 5.46
CA SER A 85 -4.61 -4.29 3.99
C SER A 85 -3.30 -4.62 3.27
N ALA A 86 -2.16 -4.15 3.76
CA ALA A 86 -0.87 -4.48 3.17
C ALA A 86 -0.55 -5.98 3.30
N ILE A 87 -0.87 -6.59 4.45
CA ILE A 87 -0.73 -8.04 4.63
C ILE A 87 -1.62 -8.78 3.63
N GLU A 88 -2.89 -8.40 3.51
CA GLU A 88 -3.85 -9.02 2.60
C GLU A 88 -3.37 -8.94 1.14
N VAL A 89 -2.86 -7.80 0.69
CA VAL A 89 -2.26 -7.65 -0.66
C VAL A 89 -1.07 -8.58 -0.84
N ALA A 90 -0.20 -8.74 0.17
CA ALA A 90 0.92 -9.67 0.10
C ALA A 90 0.46 -11.15 0.03
N LEU A 91 -0.62 -11.52 0.71
CA LEU A 91 -1.20 -12.86 0.61
C LEU A 91 -1.77 -13.12 -0.79
N TRP A 92 -2.41 -12.14 -1.43
CA TRP A 92 -2.83 -12.25 -2.83
C TRP A 92 -1.65 -12.41 -3.78
N ASP A 93 -0.53 -11.72 -3.53
CA ASP A 93 0.70 -11.88 -4.32
C ASP A 93 1.29 -13.30 -4.18
N ILE A 94 1.29 -13.88 -2.96
CA ILE A 94 1.66 -15.29 -2.75
C ILE A 94 0.74 -16.21 -3.57
N LYS A 95 -0.58 -16.02 -3.47
CA LYS A 95 -1.55 -16.86 -4.17
C LYS A 95 -1.39 -16.79 -5.68
N GLY A 96 -1.15 -15.59 -6.22
CA GLY A 96 -0.86 -15.41 -7.64
C GLY A 96 0.39 -16.17 -8.08
N LYS A 97 1.48 -16.07 -7.30
CA LYS A 97 2.75 -16.78 -7.55
C LYS A 97 2.60 -18.30 -7.46
N GLU A 98 1.91 -18.79 -6.42
CA GLU A 98 1.63 -20.22 -6.23
C GLU A 98 0.85 -20.82 -7.40
N LEU A 99 -0.15 -20.11 -7.92
CA LEU A 99 -0.97 -20.54 -9.04
C LEU A 99 -0.36 -20.24 -10.41
N GLY A 100 0.77 -19.51 -10.48
CA GLY A 100 1.37 -19.05 -11.73
C GLY A 100 0.45 -18.13 -12.52
N ARG A 101 -0.38 -17.33 -11.83
CA ARG A 101 -1.38 -16.42 -12.40
C ARG A 101 -1.24 -15.01 -11.85
N PRO A 102 -1.39 -13.97 -12.67
CA PRO A 102 -1.46 -12.61 -12.17
C PRO A 102 -2.73 -12.41 -11.33
N VAL A 103 -2.61 -11.60 -10.28
CA VAL A 103 -3.70 -11.40 -9.31
C VAL A 103 -5.00 -10.92 -9.96
N TYR A 104 -4.93 -10.09 -11.01
CA TYR A 104 -6.15 -9.62 -11.69
C TYR A 104 -7.00 -10.76 -12.27
N GLU A 105 -6.39 -11.87 -12.71
CA GLU A 105 -7.14 -13.05 -13.18
C GLU A 105 -7.91 -13.73 -12.04
N LEU A 106 -7.34 -13.70 -10.83
CA LEU A 106 -7.98 -14.26 -9.63
C LEU A 106 -9.12 -13.37 -9.12
N LEU A 107 -9.08 -12.07 -9.43
CA LEU A 107 -10.05 -11.07 -9.00
C LEU A 107 -11.16 -10.77 -10.04
N GLY A 108 -11.31 -11.61 -11.07
CA GLY A 108 -12.39 -11.48 -12.04
C GLY A 108 -11.95 -11.21 -13.48
N GLY A 109 -10.64 -11.12 -13.72
CA GLY A 109 -10.10 -11.10 -15.07
C GLY A 109 -9.72 -9.70 -15.58
N HIS A 110 -9.32 -9.68 -16.83
CA HIS A 110 -8.83 -8.49 -17.51
C HIS A 110 -9.97 -7.53 -17.88
N VAL A 111 -9.89 -6.29 -17.39
CA VAL A 111 -10.94 -5.26 -17.61
C VAL A 111 -10.52 -4.23 -18.66
N ARG A 112 -9.20 -3.91 -18.75
CA ARG A 112 -8.67 -2.89 -19.67
C ARG A 112 -7.18 -3.09 -19.91
N ASP A 113 -6.72 -2.73 -21.11
CA ASP A 113 -5.30 -2.83 -21.48
C ASP A 113 -4.43 -1.73 -20.89
N LYS A 114 -5.01 -0.57 -20.61
CA LYS A 114 -4.32 0.61 -20.11
C LYS A 114 -5.12 1.34 -19.04
N VAL A 115 -4.40 1.87 -18.07
CA VAL A 115 -4.94 2.77 -17.05
C VAL A 115 -4.44 4.18 -17.35
N ARG A 116 -5.35 5.16 -17.40
CA ARG A 116 -4.98 6.57 -17.53
C ARG A 116 -4.29 7.01 -16.23
N ALA A 117 -3.03 7.43 -16.35
CA ALA A 117 -2.27 7.97 -15.24
C ALA A 117 -2.34 9.50 -15.20
N TYR A 118 -2.12 10.07 -14.04
CA TYR A 118 -1.88 11.50 -13.84
C TYR A 118 -0.55 11.69 -13.10
N THR A 119 0.03 12.89 -13.22
CA THR A 119 1.20 13.29 -12.45
C THR A 119 0.89 14.48 -11.56
N HIS A 120 1.72 14.68 -10.54
CA HIS A 120 1.63 15.82 -9.65
C HIS A 120 2.45 16.99 -10.20
N PHE A 121 1.97 18.20 -9.93
CA PHE A 121 2.70 19.44 -10.11
C PHE A 121 2.47 20.35 -8.90
N GLY A 122 3.35 21.32 -8.68
CA GLY A 122 3.26 22.27 -7.58
C GLY A 122 4.38 23.28 -7.63
N GLY A 123 4.37 24.22 -6.70
CA GLY A 123 5.35 25.28 -6.52
C GLY A 123 5.06 26.06 -5.24
N SER A 124 5.96 26.94 -4.88
CA SER A 124 5.85 27.80 -3.70
C SER A 124 5.21 29.16 -4.02
N SER A 125 5.08 29.49 -5.30
CA SER A 125 4.43 30.70 -5.80
C SER A 125 3.47 30.38 -6.96
N PRO A 126 2.52 31.26 -7.29
CA PRO A 126 1.64 31.08 -8.44
C PRO A 126 2.39 30.88 -9.75
N ASP A 127 3.48 31.60 -9.98
CA ASP A 127 4.27 31.52 -11.21
C ASP A 127 4.96 30.16 -11.30
N GLU A 128 5.57 29.66 -10.23
CA GLU A 128 6.17 28.32 -10.18
C GLU A 128 5.14 27.21 -10.41
N ILE A 129 3.93 27.37 -9.89
CA ILE A 129 2.84 26.41 -10.10
C ILE A 129 2.45 26.35 -11.57
N VAL A 130 2.35 27.51 -12.23
CA VAL A 130 2.05 27.59 -13.67
C VAL A 130 3.17 26.99 -14.50
N GLU A 131 4.42 27.33 -14.22
CA GLU A 131 5.60 26.79 -14.93
C GLU A 131 5.66 25.26 -14.77
N SER A 132 5.49 24.76 -13.56
CA SER A 132 5.45 23.32 -13.27
C SER A 132 4.30 22.61 -14.02
N ALA A 133 3.12 23.23 -14.09
CA ALA A 133 2.00 22.67 -14.83
C ALA A 133 2.29 22.60 -16.34
N LEU A 134 2.81 23.67 -16.92
CA LEU A 134 3.17 23.72 -18.34
C LEU A 134 4.24 22.69 -18.69
N SER A 135 5.27 22.54 -17.86
CA SER A 135 6.29 21.49 -18.02
C SER A 135 5.67 20.10 -18.09
N LYS A 136 4.68 19.78 -17.24
CA LYS A 136 4.01 18.47 -17.28
C LYS A 136 3.19 18.27 -18.56
N VAL A 137 2.57 19.32 -19.06
CA VAL A 137 1.86 19.27 -20.37
C VAL A 137 2.86 19.04 -21.52
N GLU A 138 4.00 19.71 -21.50
CA GLU A 138 5.07 19.53 -22.50
C GLU A 138 5.67 18.12 -22.47
N GLU A 139 5.78 17.50 -21.26
CA GLU A 139 6.15 16.09 -21.08
C GLU A 139 5.11 15.11 -21.65
N GLY A 140 3.94 15.59 -22.10
CA GLY A 140 2.87 14.77 -22.69
C GLY A 140 1.82 14.28 -21.71
N TRP A 141 1.81 14.76 -20.48
CA TRP A 141 0.77 14.37 -19.51
C TRP A 141 -0.58 15.01 -19.87
N SER A 142 -1.60 14.17 -20.03
CA SER A 142 -2.99 14.59 -20.30
C SER A 142 -3.86 14.75 -19.06
N ALA A 143 -3.31 14.44 -17.90
CA ALA A 143 -3.95 14.60 -16.59
C ALA A 143 -2.89 14.99 -15.56
N ILE A 144 -3.13 16.08 -14.85
CA ILE A 144 -2.24 16.63 -13.84
C ILE A 144 -3.02 16.95 -12.57
N LYS A 145 -2.37 16.89 -11.41
CA LYS A 145 -2.99 17.10 -10.11
C LYS A 145 -2.14 18.00 -9.23
N THR A 146 -2.77 18.95 -8.55
CA THR A 146 -2.14 19.76 -7.51
C THR A 146 -3.06 19.96 -6.32
N VAL A 147 -2.49 20.45 -5.22
CA VAL A 147 -3.25 20.94 -4.08
C VAL A 147 -3.58 22.43 -4.37
N ALA A 148 -4.85 22.70 -4.62
CA ALA A 148 -5.30 24.04 -5.03
C ALA A 148 -5.22 25.08 -3.87
N VAL A 149 -5.24 24.61 -2.62
CA VAL A 149 -5.11 25.46 -1.44
C VAL A 149 -3.85 25.05 -0.70
N PRO A 150 -2.86 25.96 -0.55
CA PRO A 150 -1.68 25.65 0.24
C PRO A 150 -2.08 25.34 1.69
N PRO A 151 -1.38 24.45 2.39
CA PRO A 151 -1.62 24.18 3.78
C PRO A 151 -1.47 25.46 4.58
N THR A 152 -2.57 25.92 5.19
CA THR A 152 -2.54 27.06 6.10
C THR A 152 -1.79 26.64 7.36
N LYS A 153 -0.65 27.28 7.62
CA LYS A 153 0.16 27.04 8.83
C LYS A 153 -0.39 27.74 10.06
N THR A 154 -1.37 28.60 9.88
CA THR A 154 -2.04 29.35 10.96
C THR A 154 -3.54 29.11 10.86
N VAL A 155 -4.11 28.57 11.91
CA VAL A 155 -5.54 28.66 12.14
C VAL A 155 -5.74 30.07 12.72
N ASP A 156 -6.44 30.94 12.01
CA ASP A 156 -6.85 32.22 12.56
C ASP A 156 -7.78 31.93 13.75
N SER A 157 -7.30 32.29 14.93
CA SER A 157 -8.04 32.21 16.18
C SER A 157 -9.11 33.29 16.28
#